data_3998da88f7d37eb16e3f279b774720bd
#
_entry.id   3998da88f7d37eb16e3f279b774720bd
#
_cell.length_a   1.000
_cell.length_b   1.000
_cell.length_c   1.000
_cell.angle_alpha   90.00
_cell.angle_beta   90.00
_cell.angle_gamma   90.00
#
_symmetry.space_group_name_H-M   'P 1'
#
loop_
_entity.id
_entity.type
_entity.pdbx_description
1 polymer ?
#
loop_
_entity_poly.entity_id
_entity_poly.type
_entity_poly.pdbx_seq_one_letter_code
_entity_poly.pdbx_strand_id
1 'polypeptide(L)'
;MKNRIAAIFVLSTLLVSQALAQDQSKLDALDEKVRRDFEVTMPGWKHQRVEPIVKNENVLIEFWSFANRKVKVSILPHESVEKAREVFNNHQRYSFNKEVLNGIGDEALASGFGSADVAFRSGKYTVYLSAVADVDADADARSLSQSERSKREKSEMVRLSRAFARHLARVLDAP
;
A
#
# COMPACT_ATOMS: atom_id res chain seq x y z
N MET A 1 -40.02 28.69 17.89
CA MET A 1 -39.42 27.35 17.75
C MET A 1 -38.67 27.11 16.43
N LYS A 2 -38.78 27.96 15.40
CA LYS A 2 -38.12 27.75 14.08
C LYS A 2 -36.60 27.96 14.04
N ASN A 3 -36.01 28.75 14.97
CA ASN A 3 -34.57 29.10 14.94
C ASN A 3 -33.63 28.03 15.58
N ARG A 4 -34.17 27.07 16.35
CA ARG A 4 -33.34 26.03 16.97
C ARG A 4 -32.96 24.86 16.02
N ILE A 5 -33.77 24.60 15.02
CA ILE A 5 -33.54 23.52 14.04
C ILE A 5 -32.45 23.90 13.06
N ALA A 6 -32.40 25.16 12.64
CA ALA A 6 -31.34 25.66 11.73
C ALA A 6 -29.95 25.63 12.34
N ALA A 7 -29.81 25.90 13.64
CA ALA A 7 -28.53 25.88 14.36
C ALA A 7 -27.94 24.45 14.47
N ILE A 8 -28.79 23.42 14.62
CA ILE A 8 -28.34 22.02 14.73
C ILE A 8 -27.82 21.52 13.37
N PHE A 9 -28.45 21.91 12.26
CA PHE A 9 -28.00 21.51 10.92
C PHE A 9 -26.65 22.14 10.54
N VAL A 10 -26.42 23.39 10.89
CA VAL A 10 -25.14 24.07 10.61
C VAL A 10 -24.01 23.48 11.45
N LEU A 11 -24.27 23.10 12.70
CA LEU A 11 -23.25 22.52 13.58
C LEU A 11 -22.84 21.10 13.13
N SER A 12 -23.80 20.30 12.66
CA SER A 12 -23.51 18.94 12.17
C SER A 12 -22.71 18.94 10.85
N THR A 13 -22.96 19.88 9.95
CA THR A 13 -22.19 20.00 8.70
C THR A 13 -20.75 20.49 8.94
N LEU A 14 -20.53 21.36 9.91
CA LEU A 14 -19.20 21.82 10.31
C LEU A 14 -18.36 20.69 10.93
N LEU A 15 -18.95 19.86 11.78
CA LEU A 15 -18.25 18.72 12.42
C LEU A 15 -17.83 17.65 11.39
N VAL A 16 -18.67 17.32 10.43
CA VAL A 16 -18.35 16.37 9.36
C VAL A 16 -17.23 16.89 8.47
N SER A 17 -17.26 18.19 8.13
CA SER A 17 -16.20 18.81 7.30
C SER A 17 -14.84 18.83 8.01
N GLN A 18 -14.81 19.02 9.33
CA GLN A 18 -13.58 18.99 10.10
C GLN A 18 -13.00 17.58 10.22
N ALA A 19 -13.83 16.56 10.39
CA ALA A 19 -13.38 15.17 10.45
C ALA A 19 -12.75 14.71 9.13
N LEU A 20 -13.36 15.01 8.00
CA LEU A 20 -12.83 14.71 6.68
C LEU A 20 -11.50 15.43 6.39
N ALA A 21 -11.39 16.69 6.78
CA ALA A 21 -10.15 17.47 6.63
C ALA A 21 -9.02 16.91 7.51
N GLN A 22 -9.33 16.42 8.70
CA GLN A 22 -8.35 15.82 9.61
C GLN A 22 -7.84 14.47 9.10
N ASP A 23 -8.70 13.64 8.50
CA ASP A 23 -8.29 12.36 7.93
C ASP A 23 -7.43 12.55 6.68
N GLN A 24 -7.75 13.52 5.83
CA GLN A 24 -6.93 13.87 4.68
C GLN A 24 -5.53 14.34 5.11
N SER A 25 -5.44 15.20 6.13
CA SER A 25 -4.15 15.67 6.67
C SER A 25 -3.28 14.53 7.20
N LYS A 26 -3.87 13.48 7.80
CA LYS A 26 -3.14 12.29 8.26
C LYS A 26 -2.60 11.47 7.08
N LEU A 27 -3.38 11.33 6.00
CA LEU A 27 -2.93 10.64 4.79
C LEU A 27 -1.81 11.42 4.10
N ASP A 28 -1.88 12.74 4.07
CA ASP A 28 -0.84 13.60 3.50
C ASP A 28 0.48 13.48 4.30
N ALA A 29 0.39 13.46 5.62
CA ALA A 29 1.55 13.27 6.48
C ALA A 29 2.16 11.86 6.33
N LEU A 30 1.33 10.83 6.13
CA LEU A 30 1.76 9.47 5.88
C LEU A 30 2.46 9.35 4.52
N ASP A 31 1.87 9.90 3.46
CA ASP A 31 2.45 9.98 2.11
C ASP A 31 3.84 10.62 2.15
N GLU A 32 3.95 11.78 2.79
CA GLU A 32 5.22 12.50 2.93
C GLU A 32 6.27 11.69 3.72
N LYS A 33 5.86 11.00 4.80
CA LYS A 33 6.76 10.13 5.58
C LYS A 33 7.30 8.99 4.73
N VAL A 34 6.43 8.28 4.01
CA VAL A 34 6.79 7.17 3.12
C VAL A 34 7.69 7.68 1.99
N ARG A 35 7.30 8.74 1.32
CA ARG A 35 8.04 9.31 0.20
C ARG A 35 9.47 9.71 0.58
N ARG A 36 9.65 10.45 1.67
CA ARG A 36 10.99 10.89 2.14
C ARG A 36 11.91 9.73 2.44
N ASP A 37 11.40 8.69 3.10
CA ASP A 37 12.19 7.54 3.45
C ASP A 37 12.61 6.74 2.21
N PHE A 38 11.69 6.57 1.25
CA PHE A 38 11.99 5.89 -0.02
C PHE A 38 12.96 6.67 -0.91
N GLU A 39 12.89 7.99 -0.96
CA GLU A 39 13.84 8.83 -1.71
C GLU A 39 15.28 8.61 -1.24
N VAL A 40 15.48 8.39 0.06
CA VAL A 40 16.81 8.13 0.64
C VAL A 40 17.26 6.70 0.42
N THR A 41 16.36 5.72 0.60
CA THR A 41 16.72 4.31 0.67
C THR A 41 16.61 3.59 -0.68
N MET A 42 15.83 4.14 -1.61
CA MET A 42 15.60 3.61 -2.96
C MET A 42 15.79 4.71 -4.01
N PRO A 43 17.01 5.25 -4.16
CA PRO A 43 17.24 6.36 -5.06
C PRO A 43 16.91 6.00 -6.51
N GLY A 44 16.33 6.96 -7.22
CA GLY A 44 15.92 6.81 -8.63
C GLY A 44 14.53 6.27 -8.86
N TRP A 45 13.83 5.76 -7.82
CA TRP A 45 12.42 5.43 -7.95
C TRP A 45 11.57 6.71 -8.01
N LYS A 46 10.64 6.74 -8.97
CA LYS A 46 9.68 7.83 -9.14
C LYS A 46 8.41 7.50 -8.39
N HIS A 47 7.94 8.44 -7.59
CA HIS A 47 6.71 8.35 -6.80
C HIS A 47 5.55 9.04 -7.53
N GLN A 48 4.37 8.46 -7.44
CA GLN A 48 3.11 9.06 -7.87
C GLN A 48 2.00 8.61 -6.93
N ARG A 49 1.41 9.57 -6.23
CA ARG A 49 0.17 9.35 -5.49
C ARG A 49 -1.02 9.34 -6.46
N VAL A 50 -1.99 8.48 -6.19
CA VAL A 50 -3.23 8.38 -6.97
C VAL A 50 -4.41 8.55 -6.04
N GLU A 51 -5.32 9.44 -6.43
CA GLU A 51 -6.57 9.61 -5.70
C GLU A 51 -7.46 8.36 -5.85
N PRO A 52 -8.07 7.87 -4.76
CA PRO A 52 -8.99 6.75 -4.83
C PRO A 52 -10.22 7.12 -5.66
N ILE A 53 -10.76 6.15 -6.39
CA ILE A 53 -11.94 6.33 -7.25
C ILE A 53 -13.17 6.73 -6.42
N VAL A 54 -13.28 6.19 -5.21
CA VAL A 54 -14.33 6.53 -4.24
C VAL A 54 -13.77 7.60 -3.30
N LYS A 55 -14.28 8.81 -3.39
CA LYS A 55 -13.78 10.01 -2.69
C LYS A 55 -13.76 9.95 -1.15
N ASN A 56 -14.39 8.96 -0.54
CA ASN A 56 -14.47 8.83 0.92
C ASN A 56 -13.67 7.63 1.46
N GLU A 57 -12.81 7.05 0.66
CA GLU A 57 -11.96 5.96 1.13
C GLU A 57 -10.73 6.54 1.84
N ASN A 58 -10.60 6.19 3.12
CA ASN A 58 -9.39 6.47 3.90
C ASN A 58 -8.28 5.50 3.48
N VAL A 59 -7.75 5.69 2.26
CA VAL A 59 -6.69 4.88 1.67
C VAL A 59 -5.67 5.74 0.97
N LEU A 60 -4.40 5.50 1.22
CA LEU A 60 -3.29 6.07 0.46
C LEU A 60 -2.90 5.08 -0.64
N ILE A 61 -3.01 5.50 -1.90
CA ILE A 61 -2.60 4.70 -3.06
C ILE A 61 -1.41 5.36 -3.72
N GLU A 62 -0.32 4.62 -3.84
CA GLU A 62 0.92 5.08 -4.43
C GLU A 62 1.40 4.13 -5.53
N PHE A 63 1.99 4.70 -6.55
CA PHE A 63 2.77 3.98 -7.54
C PHE A 63 4.23 4.40 -7.44
N TRP A 64 5.10 3.41 -7.40
CA TRP A 64 6.53 3.58 -7.47
C TRP A 64 7.04 2.96 -8.76
N SER A 65 7.86 3.67 -9.52
CA SER A 65 8.37 3.19 -10.80
C SER A 65 9.86 3.47 -10.96
N PHE A 66 10.57 2.49 -11.50
CA PHE A 66 11.99 2.59 -11.85
C PHE A 66 12.24 1.79 -13.12
N ALA A 67 12.65 2.48 -14.20
CA ALA A 67 12.77 1.89 -15.53
C ALA A 67 11.45 1.18 -15.93
N ASN A 68 11.50 -0.11 -16.18
CA ASN A 68 10.39 -0.97 -16.58
C ASN A 68 9.79 -1.77 -15.39
N ARG A 69 9.99 -1.31 -14.16
CA ARG A 69 9.46 -1.90 -12.94
C ARG A 69 8.46 -0.95 -12.29
N LYS A 70 7.38 -1.51 -11.76
CA LYS A 70 6.35 -0.74 -11.02
C LYS A 70 5.93 -1.51 -9.78
N VAL A 71 5.70 -0.77 -8.70
CA VAL A 71 5.09 -1.29 -7.48
C VAL A 71 3.91 -0.41 -7.13
N LYS A 72 2.75 -1.02 -6.98
CA LYS A 72 1.57 -0.39 -6.41
C LYS A 72 1.55 -0.67 -4.91
N VAL A 73 1.32 0.36 -4.13
CA VAL A 73 1.15 0.31 -2.69
C VAL A 73 -0.23 0.87 -2.36
N SER A 74 -0.97 0.17 -1.49
CA SER A 74 -2.21 0.69 -0.91
C SER A 74 -2.10 0.56 0.60
N ILE A 75 -2.14 1.69 1.32
CA ILE A 75 -2.06 1.76 2.78
C ILE A 75 -3.41 2.19 3.32
N LEU A 76 -4.01 1.37 4.15
CA LEU A 76 -5.28 1.61 4.81
C LEU A 76 -5.04 1.84 6.31
N PRO A 77 -5.12 3.08 6.79
CA PRO A 77 -5.17 3.35 8.22
C PRO A 77 -6.53 2.94 8.79
N HIS A 78 -6.51 2.37 9.97
CA HIS A 78 -7.69 1.97 10.72
C HIS A 78 -7.77 2.74 12.04
N GLU A 79 -8.95 2.78 12.63
CA GLU A 79 -9.20 3.43 13.93
C GLU A 79 -8.47 2.74 15.08
N SER A 80 -8.27 1.41 14.98
CA SER A 80 -7.57 0.61 15.99
C SER A 80 -6.76 -0.54 15.38
N VAL A 81 -5.87 -1.11 16.20
CA VAL A 81 -5.08 -2.31 15.86
C VAL A 81 -5.99 -3.52 15.66
N GLU A 82 -7.06 -3.63 16.46
CA GLU A 82 -8.05 -4.71 16.37
C GLU A 82 -8.78 -4.67 15.03
N LYS A 83 -9.17 -3.46 14.58
CA LYS A 83 -9.82 -3.29 13.27
C LYS A 83 -8.87 -3.61 12.12
N ALA A 84 -7.62 -3.19 12.19
CA ALA A 84 -6.59 -3.57 11.21
C ALA A 84 -6.41 -5.09 11.15
N ARG A 85 -6.38 -5.77 12.30
CA ARG A 85 -6.27 -7.23 12.37
C ARG A 85 -7.50 -7.93 11.77
N GLU A 86 -8.70 -7.44 12.06
CA GLU A 86 -9.94 -7.97 11.46
C GLU A 86 -9.88 -7.92 9.93
N VAL A 87 -9.51 -6.76 9.37
CA VAL A 87 -9.41 -6.55 7.92
C VAL A 87 -8.33 -7.46 7.31
N PHE A 88 -7.16 -7.56 7.94
CA PHE A 88 -6.09 -8.45 7.48
C PHE A 88 -6.52 -9.92 7.51
N ASN A 89 -7.17 -10.38 8.58
CA ASN A 89 -7.67 -11.76 8.71
C ASN A 89 -8.73 -12.08 7.64
N ASN A 90 -9.60 -11.12 7.32
CA ASN A 90 -10.57 -11.28 6.24
C ASN A 90 -9.85 -11.42 4.88
N HIS A 91 -8.87 -10.57 4.60
CA HIS A 91 -8.04 -10.72 3.40
C HIS A 91 -7.33 -12.07 3.36
N GLN A 92 -6.70 -12.49 4.45
CA GLN A 92 -6.06 -13.80 4.56
C GLN A 92 -7.01 -14.96 4.28
N ARG A 93 -8.26 -14.88 4.75
CA ARG A 93 -9.27 -15.94 4.56
C ARG A 93 -9.58 -16.17 3.08
N TYR A 94 -9.65 -15.12 2.29
CA TYR A 94 -10.01 -15.18 0.87
C TYR A 94 -8.83 -15.24 -0.09
N SER A 95 -7.59 -15.12 0.42
CA SER A 95 -6.39 -15.25 -0.41
C SER A 95 -6.13 -16.70 -0.80
N PHE A 96 -5.71 -16.92 -2.03
CA PHE A 96 -5.30 -18.23 -2.54
C PHE A 96 -3.77 -18.31 -2.70
N ASN A 97 -3.22 -19.52 -2.69
CA ASN A 97 -1.77 -19.78 -2.82
C ASN A 97 -0.94 -18.93 -1.85
N LYS A 98 -1.38 -18.88 -0.58
CA LYS A 98 -0.77 -18.02 0.42
C LYS A 98 0.47 -18.66 1.06
N GLU A 99 1.49 -17.83 1.24
CA GLU A 99 2.71 -18.10 1.97
C GLU A 99 2.83 -17.08 3.12
N VAL A 100 3.02 -17.56 4.34
CA VAL A 100 3.27 -16.66 5.49
C VAL A 100 4.68 -16.10 5.39
N LEU A 101 4.81 -14.79 5.53
CA LEU A 101 6.08 -14.08 5.51
C LEU A 101 6.47 -13.64 6.91
N ASN A 102 7.73 -13.88 7.30
CA ASN A 102 8.27 -13.45 8.59
C ASN A 102 9.09 -12.16 8.43
N GLY A 103 9.11 -11.33 9.49
CA GLY A 103 9.90 -10.11 9.53
C GLY A 103 9.37 -8.96 8.67
N ILE A 104 8.07 -8.94 8.43
CA ILE A 104 7.37 -7.85 7.75
C ILE A 104 6.17 -7.47 8.61
N GLY A 105 6.24 -6.30 9.26
CA GLY A 105 5.20 -5.85 10.20
C GLY A 105 4.87 -6.88 11.28
N ASP A 106 3.67 -6.81 11.80
CA ASP A 106 3.17 -7.75 12.81
C ASP A 106 2.73 -9.10 12.19
N GLU A 107 2.13 -9.04 11.01
CA GLU A 107 1.60 -10.20 10.28
C GLU A 107 1.73 -9.92 8.78
N ALA A 108 2.20 -10.90 8.01
CA ALA A 108 2.33 -10.75 6.56
C ALA A 108 2.10 -12.05 5.81
N LEU A 109 1.59 -11.93 4.59
CA LEU A 109 1.45 -13.03 3.66
C LEU A 109 1.78 -12.59 2.23
N ALA A 110 2.31 -13.51 1.46
CA ALA A 110 2.33 -13.41 0.00
C ALA A 110 1.20 -14.27 -0.58
N SER A 111 0.62 -13.83 -1.67
CA SER A 111 -0.50 -14.51 -2.31
C SER A 111 -0.54 -14.23 -3.82
N GLY A 112 -1.58 -14.75 -4.47
CA GLY A 112 -1.81 -14.48 -5.88
C GLY A 112 -0.94 -15.32 -6.81
N PHE A 113 -0.84 -14.88 -8.05
CA PHE A 113 -0.11 -15.62 -9.08
C PHE A 113 1.39 -15.48 -8.85
N GLY A 114 1.99 -16.58 -8.41
CA GLY A 114 3.43 -16.62 -8.17
C GLY A 114 3.89 -15.97 -6.87
N SER A 115 2.98 -15.68 -5.92
CA SER A 115 3.29 -15.03 -4.64
C SER A 115 3.93 -13.65 -4.78
N ALA A 116 3.56 -12.93 -5.86
CA ALA A 116 4.06 -11.58 -6.14
C ALA A 116 3.29 -10.48 -5.40
N ASP A 117 2.05 -10.78 -4.96
CA ASP A 117 1.28 -9.85 -4.14
C ASP A 117 1.64 -10.06 -2.67
N VAL A 118 1.85 -8.98 -1.94
CA VAL A 118 2.12 -9.01 -0.50
C VAL A 118 1.07 -8.19 0.22
N ALA A 119 0.50 -8.77 1.27
CA ALA A 119 -0.32 -8.07 2.23
C ALA A 119 0.35 -8.16 3.60
N PHE A 120 0.34 -7.08 4.36
CA PHE A 120 0.82 -7.10 5.75
C PHE A 120 0.05 -6.12 6.63
N ARG A 121 0.12 -6.34 7.94
CA ARG A 121 -0.36 -5.45 8.98
C ARG A 121 0.82 -4.92 9.79
N SER A 122 0.80 -3.63 10.12
CA SER A 122 1.74 -2.98 11.01
C SER A 122 0.97 -1.98 11.88
N GLY A 123 0.87 -2.28 13.17
CA GLY A 123 0.04 -1.52 14.09
C GLY A 123 -1.41 -1.41 13.60
N LYS A 124 -1.86 -0.19 13.38
CA LYS A 124 -3.20 0.13 12.87
C LYS A 124 -3.30 0.25 11.35
N TYR A 125 -2.27 -0.15 10.62
CA TYR A 125 -2.25 -0.09 9.15
C TYR A 125 -2.39 -1.49 8.54
N THR A 126 -3.18 -1.59 7.47
CA THR A 126 -3.15 -2.74 6.56
C THR A 126 -2.60 -2.27 5.22
N VAL A 127 -1.65 -3.00 4.68
CA VAL A 127 -0.94 -2.63 3.46
C VAL A 127 -1.04 -3.75 2.44
N TYR A 128 -1.32 -3.37 1.20
CA TYR A 128 -1.35 -4.26 0.06
C TYR A 128 -0.37 -3.78 -1.00
N LEU A 129 0.45 -4.70 -1.50
CA LEU A 129 1.43 -4.42 -2.54
C LEU A 129 1.25 -5.38 -3.70
N SER A 130 1.42 -4.86 -4.91
CA SER A 130 1.62 -5.67 -6.10
C SER A 130 2.77 -5.09 -6.93
N ALA A 131 3.59 -5.95 -7.49
CA ALA A 131 4.72 -5.54 -8.33
C ALA A 131 4.54 -6.04 -9.76
N VAL A 132 5.03 -5.26 -10.71
CA VAL A 132 5.14 -5.62 -12.12
C VAL A 132 6.59 -5.35 -12.55
N ALA A 133 7.16 -6.30 -13.27
CA ALA A 133 8.47 -6.15 -13.90
C ALA A 133 8.35 -6.60 -15.35
N ASP A 134 8.74 -5.75 -16.28
CA ASP A 134 8.87 -6.09 -17.69
C ASP A 134 10.37 -6.31 -17.96
N VAL A 135 10.79 -7.56 -18.03
CA VAL A 135 12.19 -7.90 -18.29
C VAL A 135 12.53 -7.89 -19.78
N ASP A 136 11.56 -7.85 -20.69
CA ASP A 136 11.81 -7.79 -22.12
C ASP A 136 12.53 -6.51 -22.54
N ALA A 137 12.38 -5.46 -21.73
CA ALA A 137 13.10 -4.21 -21.90
C ALA A 137 14.57 -4.26 -21.41
N ASP A 138 14.97 -5.30 -20.68
CA ASP A 138 16.34 -5.45 -20.22
C ASP A 138 17.24 -5.95 -21.38
N ALA A 139 18.39 -5.32 -21.57
CA ALA A 139 19.28 -5.62 -22.71
C ALA A 139 19.76 -7.07 -22.71
N ASP A 140 19.99 -7.66 -21.53
CA ASP A 140 20.46 -9.02 -21.34
C ASP A 140 19.33 -10.08 -21.45
N ALA A 141 18.06 -9.65 -21.45
CA ALA A 141 16.92 -10.56 -21.60
C ALA A 141 16.70 -10.99 -23.07
N ARG A 142 17.28 -10.29 -24.03
CA ARG A 142 17.09 -10.57 -25.47
C ARG A 142 17.55 -11.96 -25.90
N SER A 143 18.54 -12.53 -25.19
CA SER A 143 19.08 -13.87 -25.45
C SER A 143 18.30 -14.98 -24.74
N LEU A 144 17.37 -14.65 -23.85
CA LEU A 144 16.62 -15.60 -23.05
C LEU A 144 15.42 -16.16 -23.86
N SER A 145 15.12 -17.43 -23.62
CA SER A 145 13.86 -18.03 -24.08
C SER A 145 12.65 -17.39 -23.37
N GLN A 146 11.46 -17.51 -23.94
CA GLN A 146 10.23 -17.00 -23.32
C GLN A 146 10.01 -17.56 -21.91
N SER A 147 10.32 -18.85 -21.69
CA SER A 147 10.19 -19.50 -20.37
C SER A 147 11.15 -18.89 -19.34
N GLU A 148 12.39 -18.63 -19.72
CA GLU A 148 13.40 -17.99 -18.85
C GLU A 148 13.02 -16.55 -18.52
N ARG A 149 12.50 -15.78 -19.50
CA ARG A 149 12.00 -14.43 -19.28
C ARG A 149 10.85 -14.42 -18.27
N SER A 150 9.83 -15.25 -18.47
CA SER A 150 8.69 -15.37 -17.53
C SER A 150 9.13 -15.76 -16.12
N LYS A 151 10.11 -16.66 -16.01
CA LYS A 151 10.69 -17.04 -14.69
C LYS A 151 11.42 -15.88 -14.04
N ARG A 152 12.18 -15.11 -14.82
CA ARG A 152 12.91 -13.92 -14.35
C ARG A 152 11.95 -12.82 -13.91
N GLU A 153 10.92 -12.51 -14.70
CA GLU A 153 9.86 -11.56 -14.35
C GLU A 153 9.21 -11.91 -13.02
N LYS A 154 8.74 -13.14 -12.89
CA LYS A 154 8.15 -13.63 -11.64
C LYS A 154 9.09 -13.47 -10.45
N SER A 155 10.35 -13.86 -10.60
CA SER A 155 11.36 -13.73 -9.53
C SER A 155 11.57 -12.26 -9.15
N GLU A 156 11.61 -11.37 -10.14
CA GLU A 156 11.79 -9.93 -9.92
C GLU A 156 10.57 -9.31 -9.24
N MET A 157 9.35 -9.66 -9.64
CA MET A 157 8.12 -9.19 -8.99
C MET A 157 8.08 -9.61 -7.52
N VAL A 158 8.39 -10.88 -7.22
CA VAL A 158 8.46 -11.38 -5.82
C VAL A 158 9.53 -10.63 -5.03
N ARG A 159 10.70 -10.41 -5.61
CA ARG A 159 11.79 -9.67 -4.97
C ARG A 159 11.38 -8.23 -4.64
N LEU A 160 10.77 -7.54 -5.59
CA LEU A 160 10.32 -6.15 -5.45
C LEU A 160 9.23 -6.02 -4.39
N SER A 161 8.16 -6.79 -4.46
CA SER A 161 7.05 -6.70 -3.52
C SER A 161 7.51 -6.96 -2.08
N ARG A 162 8.37 -7.96 -1.86
CA ARG A 162 8.92 -8.27 -0.53
C ARG A 162 9.89 -7.20 -0.04
N ALA A 163 10.72 -6.62 -0.92
CA ALA A 163 11.63 -5.54 -0.55
C ALA A 163 10.85 -4.28 -0.13
N PHE A 164 9.85 -3.89 -0.91
CA PHE A 164 8.96 -2.77 -0.59
C PHE A 164 8.20 -3.01 0.71
N ALA A 165 7.65 -4.21 0.90
CA ALA A 165 6.92 -4.56 2.12
C ALA A 165 7.77 -4.45 3.38
N ARG A 166 9.00 -4.99 3.37
CA ARG A 166 9.93 -4.86 4.52
C ARG A 166 10.28 -3.41 4.81
N HIS A 167 10.44 -2.62 3.76
CA HIS A 167 10.79 -1.22 3.91
C HIS A 167 9.63 -0.42 4.51
N LEU A 168 8.42 -0.55 3.93
CA LEU A 168 7.21 0.08 4.43
C LEU A 168 6.89 -0.31 5.87
N ALA A 169 7.03 -1.59 6.23
CA ALA A 169 6.81 -2.03 7.60
C ALA A 169 7.70 -1.24 8.58
N ARG A 170 8.99 -1.06 8.27
CA ARG A 170 9.89 -0.25 9.12
C ARG A 170 9.48 1.22 9.21
N VAL A 171 9.03 1.81 8.10
CA VAL A 171 8.55 3.20 8.09
C VAL A 171 7.30 3.36 8.94
N LEU A 172 6.36 2.40 8.87
CA LEU A 172 5.10 2.45 9.61
C LEU A 172 5.29 2.15 11.11
N ASP A 173 6.28 1.34 11.49
CA ASP A 173 6.61 1.02 12.88
C ASP A 173 7.45 2.13 13.56
N ALA A 174 8.10 3.00 12.80
CA ALA A 174 8.85 4.12 13.36
C ALA A 174 7.91 5.13 14.02
N PRO A 175 8.23 5.62 15.24
CA PRO A 175 7.42 6.56 16.00
C PRO A 175 7.22 7.91 15.31
#